data_a6bbd10cfd9b10e4e0944198e6d025b9
#
_entry.id   a6bbd10cfd9b10e4e0944198e6d025b9
#
_cell.length_a   1.000
_cell.length_b   1.000
_cell.length_c   1.000
_cell.angle_alpha   90.00
_cell.angle_beta   90.00
_cell.angle_gamma   90.00
#
_symmetry.space_group_name_H-M   'P 1'
#
loop_
_entity.id
_entity.type
_entity.pdbx_description
1 polymer ?
#
loop_
_entity_poly.entity_id
_entity_poly.type
_entity_poly.pdbx_seq_one_letter_code
_entity_poly.pdbx_strand_id
1 'polypeptide(L)'
;MNAPYFANTNPANSTSQAATDIRKAEYLLWKRLHPDPDDDIEIISQSLSDLTGTRQSRIRNIIFAFERLQELPRLKARQEEHYHLDLDRLITIDQTLSKLGEIDAEKRLLIDAELTTYLTPKRPNQKLPSHRNLRRKLRELIVRLDPTIAARDPRRKESYHLEPTGGEWAAVCLDVGLETAEIIDRNIRGVATEKDISLAQAAVELL
;
A
#
# COMPACT_ATOMS: atom_id res chain seq x y z
N MET A 1 31.65 -8.01 -13.57
CA MET A 1 30.41 -7.24 -13.41
C MET A 1 29.89 -7.52 -12.01
N ASN A 2 29.62 -6.50 -11.21
CA ASN A 2 29.03 -6.71 -9.87
C ASN A 2 27.59 -7.21 -10.02
N ALA A 3 27.22 -8.22 -9.23
CA ALA A 3 25.85 -8.74 -9.20
C ALA A 3 24.82 -7.61 -8.89
N PRO A 4 23.59 -7.65 -9.44
CA PRO A 4 22.57 -6.67 -9.13
C PRO A 4 22.18 -6.68 -7.64
N TYR A 5 22.06 -5.48 -7.02
CA TYR A 5 21.61 -5.32 -5.65
C TYR A 5 20.84 -4.00 -5.47
N PHE A 6 20.00 -3.92 -4.45
CA PHE A 6 19.39 -2.64 -4.08
C PHE A 6 20.35 -1.78 -3.25
N ALA A 7 20.21 -0.48 -3.35
CA ALA A 7 21.05 0.47 -2.62
C ALA A 7 21.01 0.25 -1.10
N ASN A 8 19.86 -0.21 -0.55
CA ASN A 8 19.69 -0.52 0.86
C ASN A 8 20.27 -1.87 1.30
N THR A 9 20.79 -2.66 0.36
CA THR A 9 21.48 -3.95 0.60
C THR A 9 22.85 -3.97 -0.07
N ASN A 10 23.46 -2.78 -0.24
CA ASN A 10 24.77 -2.65 -0.87
C ASN A 10 25.85 -3.34 -0.02
N PRO A 11 26.49 -4.42 -0.52
CA PRO A 11 27.47 -5.19 0.25
C PRO A 11 28.79 -4.43 0.50
N ALA A 12 29.06 -3.37 -0.26
CA ALA A 12 30.25 -2.52 -0.09
C ALA A 12 30.02 -1.33 0.85
N ASN A 13 28.79 -1.14 1.36
CA ASN A 13 28.44 -0.01 2.20
C ASN A 13 28.08 -0.47 3.61
N SER A 14 28.87 -0.13 4.61
CA SER A 14 28.68 -0.56 6.01
C SER A 14 27.34 -0.11 6.60
N THR A 15 26.86 1.07 6.28
CA THR A 15 25.53 1.55 6.72
C THR A 15 24.40 0.70 6.12
N SER A 16 24.52 0.32 4.85
CA SER A 16 23.54 -0.56 4.20
C SER A 16 23.55 -1.96 4.79
N GLN A 17 24.72 -2.48 5.15
CA GLN A 17 24.87 -3.76 5.84
C GLN A 17 24.23 -3.71 7.23
N ALA A 18 24.58 -2.72 8.05
CA ALA A 18 23.97 -2.55 9.38
C ALA A 18 22.44 -2.41 9.30
N ALA A 19 21.93 -1.63 8.33
CA ALA A 19 20.49 -1.52 8.11
C ALA A 19 19.85 -2.84 7.64
N THR A 20 20.59 -3.69 6.91
CA THR A 20 20.12 -5.02 6.52
C THR A 20 20.07 -5.96 7.73
N ASP A 21 21.07 -5.91 8.59
CA ASP A 21 21.11 -6.72 9.83
C ASP A 21 19.95 -6.35 10.76
N ILE A 22 19.61 -5.07 10.87
CA ILE A 22 18.45 -4.61 11.65
C ILE A 22 17.15 -5.18 11.04
N ARG A 23 16.93 -5.06 9.74
CA ARG A 23 15.73 -5.63 9.07
C ARG A 23 15.65 -7.14 9.20
N LYS A 24 16.81 -7.83 9.12
CA LYS A 24 16.88 -9.27 9.33
C LYS A 24 16.49 -9.65 10.77
N ALA A 25 17.04 -8.96 11.75
CA ALA A 25 16.72 -9.20 13.16
C ALA A 25 15.23 -8.96 13.44
N GLU A 26 14.67 -7.86 12.92
CA GLU A 26 13.24 -7.52 13.01
C GLU A 26 12.35 -8.58 12.33
N TYR A 27 12.70 -8.99 11.11
CA TYR A 27 11.99 -10.05 10.41
C TYR A 27 12.00 -11.38 11.18
N LEU A 28 13.16 -11.80 11.69
CA LEU A 28 13.30 -13.05 12.44
C LEU A 28 12.55 -12.99 13.77
N LEU A 29 12.53 -11.83 14.44
CA LEU A 29 11.74 -11.63 15.66
C LEU A 29 10.25 -11.89 15.37
N TRP A 30 9.68 -11.20 14.39
CA TRP A 30 8.26 -11.33 14.06
C TRP A 30 7.90 -12.70 13.49
N LYS A 31 8.81 -13.33 12.74
CA LYS A 31 8.65 -14.73 12.30
C LYS A 31 8.55 -15.69 13.49
N ARG A 32 9.31 -15.45 14.56
CA ARG A 32 9.28 -16.26 15.79
C ARG A 32 8.05 -15.99 16.65
N LEU A 33 7.57 -14.75 16.66
CA LEU A 33 6.39 -14.31 17.41
C LEU A 33 5.08 -14.52 16.63
N HIS A 34 5.15 -15.09 15.43
CA HIS A 34 3.98 -15.36 14.63
C HIS A 34 3.08 -16.39 15.33
N PRO A 35 1.78 -16.10 15.53
CA PRO A 35 0.86 -17.01 16.20
C PRO A 35 0.61 -18.29 15.38
N ASP A 36 0.18 -19.34 16.05
CA ASP A 36 -0.35 -20.52 15.38
C ASP A 36 -1.71 -20.22 14.74
N PRO A 37 -2.12 -20.95 13.68
CA PRO A 37 -3.37 -20.68 12.97
C PRO A 37 -4.64 -20.73 13.84
N ASP A 38 -4.59 -21.49 14.94
CA ASP A 38 -5.71 -21.66 15.87
C ASP A 38 -5.74 -20.62 17.00
N ASP A 39 -4.75 -19.76 17.06
CA ASP A 39 -4.63 -18.73 18.10
C ASP A 39 -5.61 -17.55 17.82
N ASP A 40 -6.15 -16.99 18.90
CA ASP A 40 -6.95 -15.76 18.81
C ASP A 40 -6.03 -14.54 18.59
N ILE A 41 -6.09 -14.00 17.38
CA ILE A 41 -5.27 -12.85 16.96
C ILE A 41 -5.48 -11.63 17.87
N GLU A 42 -6.68 -11.40 18.39
CA GLU A 42 -6.94 -10.27 19.28
C GLU A 42 -6.19 -10.42 20.60
N ILE A 43 -6.24 -11.61 21.20
CA ILE A 43 -5.55 -11.93 22.45
C ILE A 43 -4.03 -11.85 22.26
N ILE A 44 -3.53 -12.49 21.19
CA ILE A 44 -2.08 -12.50 20.88
C ILE A 44 -1.58 -11.10 20.60
N SER A 45 -2.29 -10.33 19.77
CA SER A 45 -1.86 -8.98 19.43
C SER A 45 -1.87 -8.03 20.62
N GLN A 46 -2.78 -8.22 21.58
CA GLN A 46 -2.77 -7.47 22.84
C GLN A 46 -1.56 -7.88 23.69
N SER A 47 -1.33 -9.17 23.90
CA SER A 47 -0.18 -9.69 24.68
C SER A 47 1.16 -9.21 24.11
N LEU A 48 1.31 -9.26 22.78
CA LEU A 48 2.52 -8.78 22.11
C LEU A 48 2.65 -7.25 22.20
N SER A 49 1.54 -6.52 22.21
CA SER A 49 1.53 -5.06 22.43
C SER A 49 2.10 -4.72 23.80
N ASP A 50 1.66 -5.42 24.83
CA ASP A 50 2.12 -5.22 26.20
C ASP A 50 3.61 -5.56 26.36
N LEU A 51 4.08 -6.62 25.70
CA LEU A 51 5.47 -7.07 25.74
C LEU A 51 6.44 -6.18 24.94
N THR A 52 6.01 -5.70 23.78
CA THR A 52 6.90 -5.00 22.83
C THR A 52 6.75 -3.49 22.84
N GLY A 53 5.70 -2.96 23.48
CA GLY A 53 5.34 -1.54 23.38
C GLY A 53 4.84 -1.11 21.97
N THR A 54 4.65 -2.07 21.07
CA THR A 54 4.15 -1.82 19.72
C THR A 54 2.63 -1.76 19.73
N ARG A 55 2.04 -0.81 19.03
CA ARG A 55 0.56 -0.69 18.97
C ARG A 55 -0.07 -1.97 18.44
N GLN A 56 -1.12 -2.45 19.10
CA GLN A 56 -1.86 -3.67 18.74
C GLN A 56 -2.26 -3.71 17.26
N SER A 57 -2.78 -2.61 16.70
CA SER A 57 -3.13 -2.52 15.28
C SER A 57 -1.93 -2.75 14.33
N ARG A 58 -0.73 -2.29 14.74
CA ARG A 58 0.49 -2.53 13.96
C ARG A 58 0.90 -4.00 14.03
N ILE A 59 0.78 -4.63 15.20
CA ILE A 59 1.08 -6.06 15.38
C ILE A 59 0.17 -6.91 14.50
N ARG A 60 -1.15 -6.67 14.50
CA ARG A 60 -2.09 -7.36 13.59
C ARG A 60 -1.68 -7.21 12.12
N ASN A 61 -1.33 -5.99 11.70
CA ASN A 61 -0.86 -5.78 10.33
C ASN A 61 0.43 -6.55 10.00
N ILE A 62 1.32 -6.73 10.98
CA ILE A 62 2.54 -7.54 10.81
C ILE A 62 2.17 -9.02 10.69
N ILE A 63 1.30 -9.54 11.55
CA ILE A 63 0.83 -10.94 11.49
C ILE A 63 0.24 -11.23 10.11
N PHE A 64 -0.73 -10.44 9.66
CA PHE A 64 -1.34 -10.61 8.32
C PHE A 64 -0.34 -10.48 7.18
N ALA A 65 0.66 -9.59 7.31
CA ALA A 65 1.72 -9.46 6.31
C ALA A 65 2.60 -10.72 6.23
N PHE A 66 2.85 -11.38 7.35
CA PHE A 66 3.58 -12.66 7.37
C PHE A 66 2.73 -13.81 6.83
N GLU A 67 1.43 -13.89 7.13
CA GLU A 67 0.50 -14.85 6.51
C GLU A 67 0.48 -14.67 4.98
N ARG A 68 0.32 -13.43 4.52
CA ARG A 68 0.37 -13.11 3.10
C ARG A 68 1.69 -13.52 2.45
N LEU A 69 2.80 -13.35 3.16
CA LEU A 69 4.11 -13.76 2.65
C LEU A 69 4.23 -15.28 2.50
N GLN A 70 3.56 -16.09 3.36
CA GLN A 70 3.50 -17.55 3.18
C GLN A 70 2.79 -17.95 1.87
N GLU A 71 1.82 -17.14 1.44
CA GLU A 71 1.11 -17.37 0.18
C GLU A 71 1.90 -16.95 -1.07
N LEU A 72 3.05 -16.28 -0.89
CA LEU A 72 3.92 -15.76 -1.93
C LEU A 72 5.34 -16.39 -1.83
N PRO A 73 5.49 -17.68 -2.17
CA PRO A 73 6.68 -18.45 -1.86
C PRO A 73 7.96 -17.92 -2.52
N ARG A 74 7.88 -17.38 -3.74
CA ARG A 74 9.03 -16.79 -4.45
C ARG A 74 9.50 -15.50 -3.78
N LEU A 75 8.54 -14.63 -3.44
CA LEU A 75 8.83 -13.39 -2.73
C LEU A 75 9.39 -13.68 -1.34
N LYS A 76 8.81 -14.67 -0.64
CA LYS A 76 9.30 -15.11 0.67
C LYS A 76 10.74 -15.59 0.60
N ALA A 77 11.07 -16.49 -0.33
CA ALA A 77 12.42 -17.00 -0.53
C ALA A 77 13.42 -15.85 -0.79
N ARG A 78 13.03 -14.90 -1.65
CA ARG A 78 13.84 -13.72 -1.95
C ARG A 78 14.03 -12.81 -0.74
N GLN A 79 12.99 -12.63 0.08
CA GLN A 79 13.08 -11.84 1.30
C GLN A 79 14.00 -12.50 2.34
N GLU A 80 13.90 -13.80 2.52
CA GLU A 80 14.74 -14.57 3.45
C GLU A 80 16.22 -14.68 2.99
N GLU A 81 16.48 -14.53 1.70
CA GLU A 81 17.83 -14.47 1.16
C GLU A 81 18.50 -13.10 1.36
N HIS A 82 17.75 -12.00 1.19
CA HIS A 82 18.35 -10.68 1.08
C HIS A 82 17.86 -9.65 2.11
N TYR A 83 16.76 -9.87 2.79
CA TYR A 83 16.14 -8.95 3.78
C TYR A 83 16.04 -7.50 3.27
N HIS A 84 15.69 -7.34 1.98
CA HIS A 84 15.64 -6.03 1.34
C HIS A 84 14.35 -5.25 1.63
N LEU A 85 13.24 -5.95 1.94
CA LEU A 85 11.98 -5.34 2.34
C LEU A 85 11.94 -5.11 3.85
N ASP A 86 11.49 -3.94 4.25
CA ASP A 86 11.11 -3.64 5.63
C ASP A 86 9.68 -4.11 5.92
N LEU A 87 9.29 -4.14 7.19
CA LEU A 87 7.95 -4.55 7.61
C LEU A 87 6.85 -3.68 6.98
N ASP A 88 7.09 -2.38 6.82
CA ASP A 88 6.08 -1.47 6.25
C ASP A 88 5.80 -1.78 4.78
N ARG A 89 6.79 -2.28 4.03
CA ARG A 89 6.56 -2.78 2.67
C ARG A 89 5.81 -4.10 2.65
N LEU A 90 6.12 -5.02 3.56
CA LEU A 90 5.36 -6.28 3.71
C LEU A 90 3.90 -5.99 4.07
N ILE A 91 3.65 -5.11 5.04
CA ILE A 91 2.30 -4.63 5.38
C ILE A 91 1.62 -3.96 4.18
N THR A 92 2.36 -3.16 3.39
CA THR A 92 1.81 -2.53 2.19
C THR A 92 1.38 -3.55 1.14
N ILE A 93 2.13 -4.64 0.98
CA ILE A 93 1.79 -5.75 0.07
C ILE A 93 0.50 -6.42 0.53
N ASP A 94 0.44 -6.83 1.79
CA ASP A 94 -0.75 -7.47 2.35
C ASP A 94 -1.97 -6.57 2.25
N GLN A 95 -1.93 -5.36 2.80
CA GLN A 95 -3.05 -4.41 2.77
C GLN A 95 -3.55 -4.06 1.36
N THR A 96 -2.69 -4.18 0.35
CA THR A 96 -3.07 -3.92 -1.02
C THR A 96 -3.72 -5.16 -1.64
N LEU A 97 -3.18 -6.35 -1.39
CA LEU A 97 -3.70 -7.62 -1.90
C LEU A 97 -5.00 -8.04 -1.20
N SER A 98 -5.17 -7.75 0.09
CA SER A 98 -6.39 -8.05 0.85
C SER A 98 -7.65 -7.37 0.28
N LYS A 99 -7.49 -6.34 -0.55
CA LYS A 99 -8.60 -5.71 -1.27
C LYS A 99 -9.17 -6.57 -2.40
N LEU A 100 -8.46 -7.60 -2.80
CA LEU A 100 -8.92 -8.56 -3.81
C LEU A 100 -9.96 -9.56 -3.27
N GLY A 101 -10.11 -9.66 -1.94
CA GLY A 101 -10.84 -10.76 -1.34
C GLY A 101 -10.11 -12.09 -1.53
N GLU A 102 -10.84 -13.17 -1.78
CA GLU A 102 -10.23 -14.46 -2.09
C GLU A 102 -9.54 -14.45 -3.45
N ILE A 103 -8.24 -14.75 -3.43
CA ILE A 103 -7.44 -14.86 -4.64
C ILE A 103 -7.27 -16.37 -4.94
N ASP A 104 -7.70 -16.79 -6.11
CA ASP A 104 -7.47 -18.17 -6.54
C ASP A 104 -5.97 -18.49 -6.67
N ALA A 105 -5.63 -19.79 -6.63
CA ALA A 105 -4.23 -20.23 -6.62
C ALA A 105 -3.45 -19.80 -7.86
N GLU A 106 -4.09 -19.74 -9.03
CA GLU A 106 -3.45 -19.34 -10.28
C GLU A 106 -3.09 -17.86 -10.27
N LYS A 107 -4.03 -16.99 -9.89
CA LYS A 107 -3.77 -15.55 -9.75
C LYS A 107 -2.71 -15.28 -8.70
N ARG A 108 -2.71 -16.03 -7.59
CA ARG A 108 -1.70 -15.92 -6.53
C ARG A 108 -0.29 -16.21 -7.05
N LEU A 109 -0.11 -17.27 -7.86
CA LEU A 109 1.17 -17.59 -8.48
C LEU A 109 1.64 -16.52 -9.46
N LEU A 110 0.73 -15.92 -10.22
CA LEU A 110 1.05 -14.81 -11.13
C LEU A 110 1.47 -13.55 -10.35
N ILE A 111 0.75 -13.21 -9.29
CA ILE A 111 1.09 -12.10 -8.39
C ILE A 111 2.48 -12.31 -7.80
N ASP A 112 2.76 -13.49 -7.26
CA ASP A 112 4.05 -13.84 -6.66
C ASP A 112 5.19 -13.70 -7.67
N ALA A 113 5.03 -14.24 -8.88
CA ALA A 113 6.05 -14.19 -9.93
C ALA A 113 6.34 -12.74 -10.37
N GLU A 114 5.31 -11.94 -10.63
CA GLU A 114 5.48 -10.56 -11.09
C GLU A 114 6.00 -9.64 -9.99
N LEU A 115 5.50 -9.79 -8.77
CA LEU A 115 5.95 -9.00 -7.63
C LEU A 115 7.41 -9.31 -7.29
N THR A 116 7.79 -10.59 -7.31
CA THR A 116 9.19 -11.01 -7.14
C THR A 116 10.07 -10.41 -8.23
N THR A 117 9.63 -10.46 -9.48
CA THR A 117 10.38 -9.85 -10.61
C THR A 117 10.52 -8.34 -10.43
N TYR A 118 9.47 -7.65 -9.99
CA TYR A 118 9.49 -6.21 -9.74
C TYR A 118 10.41 -5.83 -8.58
N LEU A 119 10.47 -6.67 -7.55
CA LEU A 119 11.28 -6.50 -6.34
C LEU A 119 12.67 -7.19 -6.46
N THR A 120 13.08 -7.57 -7.65
CA THR A 120 14.44 -8.06 -7.94
C THR A 120 15.24 -6.93 -8.61
N PRO A 121 16.41 -6.56 -8.08
CA PRO A 121 17.25 -5.55 -8.70
C PRO A 121 17.79 -6.04 -10.05
N LYS A 122 17.78 -5.16 -11.05
CA LYS A 122 18.27 -5.44 -12.41
C LYS A 122 19.69 -4.88 -12.65
N ARG A 123 20.14 -4.02 -11.75
CA ARG A 123 21.47 -3.36 -11.82
C ARG A 123 22.01 -3.13 -10.42
N PRO A 124 23.35 -3.01 -10.27
CA PRO A 124 23.94 -2.62 -8.99
C PRO A 124 23.41 -1.27 -8.50
N ASN A 125 23.27 -1.15 -7.19
CA ASN A 125 22.86 0.08 -6.50
C ASN A 125 21.49 0.66 -6.95
N GLN A 126 20.57 -0.21 -7.38
CA GLN A 126 19.23 0.19 -7.77
C GLN A 126 18.43 0.68 -6.54
N LYS A 127 17.67 1.75 -6.66
CA LYS A 127 16.76 2.17 -5.60
C LYS A 127 15.62 1.18 -5.42
N LEU A 128 15.38 0.76 -4.18
CA LEU A 128 14.19 -0.01 -3.84
C LEU A 128 12.93 0.83 -4.12
N PRO A 129 11.87 0.25 -4.71
CA PRO A 129 10.63 0.97 -4.94
C PRO A 129 10.07 1.61 -3.67
N SER A 130 9.61 2.85 -3.75
CA SER A 130 8.91 3.51 -2.66
C SER A 130 7.56 2.83 -2.37
N HIS A 131 6.99 3.01 -1.17
CA HIS A 131 5.66 2.50 -0.82
C HIS A 131 4.58 2.92 -1.85
N ARG A 132 4.63 4.16 -2.33
CA ARG A 132 3.72 4.67 -3.36
C ARG A 132 3.86 3.88 -4.68
N ASN A 133 5.08 3.65 -5.14
CA ASN A 133 5.34 2.91 -6.38
C ASN A 133 4.97 1.43 -6.23
N LEU A 134 5.22 0.83 -5.07
CA LEU A 134 4.82 -0.53 -4.76
C LEU A 134 3.30 -0.68 -4.79
N ARG A 135 2.55 0.21 -4.11
CA ARG A 135 1.08 0.23 -4.16
C ARG A 135 0.55 0.41 -5.57
N ARG A 136 1.15 1.32 -6.36
CA ARG A 136 0.75 1.52 -7.76
C ARG A 136 0.94 0.24 -8.57
N LYS A 137 2.12 -0.39 -8.47
CA LYS A 137 2.40 -1.65 -9.19
C LYS A 137 1.45 -2.77 -8.79
N LEU A 138 1.17 -2.92 -7.50
CA LEU A 138 0.21 -3.90 -7.01
C LEU A 138 -1.21 -3.64 -7.55
N ARG A 139 -1.67 -2.38 -7.56
CA ARG A 139 -2.98 -2.02 -8.12
C ARG A 139 -3.07 -2.29 -9.62
N GLU A 140 -2.01 -1.97 -10.38
CA GLU A 140 -1.93 -2.30 -11.82
C GLU A 140 -2.04 -3.81 -12.04
N LEU A 141 -1.36 -4.61 -11.22
CA LEU A 141 -1.43 -6.08 -11.23
C LEU A 141 -2.84 -6.57 -10.95
N ILE A 142 -3.45 -6.07 -9.89
CA ILE A 142 -4.80 -6.39 -9.44
C ILE A 142 -5.82 -6.11 -10.56
N VAL A 143 -5.80 -4.91 -11.13
CA VAL A 143 -6.72 -4.51 -12.19
C VAL A 143 -6.56 -5.36 -13.45
N ARG A 144 -5.33 -5.77 -13.76
CA ARG A 144 -5.05 -6.65 -14.90
C ARG A 144 -5.58 -8.07 -14.69
N LEU A 145 -5.48 -8.58 -13.47
CA LEU A 145 -5.92 -9.94 -13.11
C LEU A 145 -7.43 -10.03 -12.88
N ASP A 146 -8.03 -8.95 -12.44
CA ASP A 146 -9.47 -8.84 -12.26
C ASP A 146 -9.95 -7.40 -12.53
N PRO A 147 -10.30 -7.09 -13.77
CA PRO A 147 -10.83 -5.77 -14.14
C PRO A 147 -12.09 -5.37 -13.37
N THR A 148 -12.85 -6.34 -12.84
CA THR A 148 -14.10 -6.06 -12.10
C THR A 148 -13.83 -5.41 -10.75
N ILE A 149 -12.63 -5.61 -10.20
CA ILE A 149 -12.22 -5.01 -8.91
C ILE A 149 -11.98 -3.50 -9.06
N ALA A 150 -11.48 -3.06 -10.21
CA ALA A 150 -11.36 -1.62 -10.50
C ALA A 150 -12.72 -0.91 -10.43
N ALA A 151 -13.81 -1.62 -10.79
CA ALA A 151 -15.18 -1.11 -10.70
C ALA A 151 -15.76 -1.23 -9.26
N ARG A 152 -15.15 -2.05 -8.41
CA ARG A 152 -15.60 -2.30 -7.03
C ARG A 152 -14.78 -1.56 -5.97
N ASP A 153 -13.89 -0.63 -6.33
CA ASP A 153 -13.16 0.14 -5.31
C ASP A 153 -14.19 0.88 -4.43
N PRO A 154 -14.42 0.40 -3.18
CA PRO A 154 -15.42 1.00 -2.30
C PRO A 154 -15.07 2.45 -1.91
N ARG A 155 -13.87 2.91 -2.25
CA ARG A 155 -13.45 4.30 -2.11
C ARG A 155 -14.00 5.20 -3.21
N ARG A 156 -14.61 4.64 -4.26
CA ARG A 156 -15.36 5.36 -5.29
C ARG A 156 -16.85 5.41 -5.00
N LYS A 157 -17.26 5.30 -3.75
CA LYS A 157 -18.58 5.81 -3.36
C LYS A 157 -18.50 7.31 -3.49
N GLU A 158 -19.39 7.86 -4.28
CA GLU A 158 -19.63 9.29 -4.30
C GLU A 158 -19.74 9.75 -2.86
N SER A 159 -18.86 10.62 -2.44
CA SER A 159 -18.82 11.11 -1.06
C SER A 159 -18.74 12.63 -1.06
N TYR A 160 -19.37 13.18 -0.09
CA TYR A 160 -19.34 14.61 0.21
C TYR A 160 -18.84 14.78 1.64
N HIS A 161 -17.85 15.61 1.83
CA HIS A 161 -17.46 16.03 3.17
C HIS A 161 -17.05 17.49 3.20
N LEU A 162 -17.28 18.10 4.35
CA LEU A 162 -16.97 19.48 4.64
C LEU A 162 -15.78 19.50 5.59
N GLU A 163 -14.69 20.15 5.18
CA GLU A 163 -13.51 20.35 6.03
C GLU A 163 -13.43 21.79 6.50
N PRO A 164 -13.60 22.09 7.79
CA PRO A 164 -13.33 23.41 8.34
C PRO A 164 -11.84 23.76 8.12
N THR A 165 -11.59 24.88 7.42
CA THR A 165 -10.21 25.32 7.12
C THR A 165 -9.71 26.42 8.06
N GLY A 166 -10.53 26.79 9.04
CA GLY A 166 -10.27 27.79 10.06
C GLY A 166 -11.05 29.09 9.87
N GLY A 167 -11.43 29.75 10.96
CA GLY A 167 -12.30 30.92 10.95
C GLY A 167 -13.69 30.62 10.40
N GLU A 168 -14.16 31.43 9.48
CA GLU A 168 -15.46 31.27 8.82
C GLU A 168 -15.41 30.47 7.50
N TRP A 169 -14.28 29.84 7.21
CA TRP A 169 -14.04 29.12 5.94
C TRP A 169 -14.10 27.62 6.10
N ALA A 170 -14.66 26.95 5.08
CA ALA A 170 -14.65 25.50 4.95
C ALA A 170 -14.39 25.10 3.50
N ALA A 171 -13.71 23.98 3.30
CA ALA A 171 -13.56 23.34 2.01
C ALA A 171 -14.67 22.31 1.80
N VAL A 172 -15.26 22.31 0.62
CA VAL A 172 -16.20 21.28 0.17
C VAL A 172 -15.45 20.31 -0.74
N CYS A 173 -15.40 19.03 -0.34
CA CYS A 173 -14.74 17.98 -1.10
C CYS A 173 -15.80 17.00 -1.61
N LEU A 174 -15.76 16.76 -2.94
CA LEU A 174 -16.63 15.83 -3.64
C LEU A 174 -15.76 14.72 -4.26
N ASP A 175 -15.99 13.48 -3.87
CA ASP A 175 -15.46 12.31 -4.55
C ASP A 175 -16.54 11.75 -5.47
N VAL A 176 -16.41 11.98 -6.76
CA VAL A 176 -17.37 11.53 -7.78
C VAL A 176 -16.67 10.81 -8.91
N GLY A 177 -17.41 10.08 -9.74
CA GLY A 177 -16.87 9.46 -10.94
C GLY A 177 -16.28 10.52 -11.90
N LEU A 178 -15.27 10.13 -12.70
CA LEU A 178 -14.57 11.05 -13.61
C LEU A 178 -15.54 11.78 -14.56
N GLU A 179 -16.50 11.07 -15.13
CA GLU A 179 -17.52 11.63 -16.03
C GLU A 179 -18.38 12.69 -15.33
N THR A 180 -18.80 12.39 -14.10
CA THR A 180 -19.54 13.34 -13.25
C THR A 180 -18.68 14.56 -12.90
N ALA A 181 -17.38 14.35 -12.56
CA ALA A 181 -16.46 15.43 -12.27
C ALA A 181 -16.24 16.36 -13.46
N GLU A 182 -16.14 15.81 -14.68
CA GLU A 182 -16.01 16.59 -15.92
C GLU A 182 -17.27 17.41 -16.23
N ILE A 183 -18.46 16.87 -15.94
CA ILE A 183 -19.73 17.59 -16.08
C ILE A 183 -19.80 18.74 -15.06
N ILE A 184 -19.45 18.48 -13.80
CA ILE A 184 -19.42 19.49 -12.74
C ILE A 184 -18.43 20.61 -13.09
N ASP A 185 -17.19 20.29 -13.48
CA ASP A 185 -16.16 21.28 -13.85
C ASP A 185 -16.63 22.13 -15.04
N ARG A 186 -17.22 21.51 -16.06
CA ARG A 186 -17.76 22.21 -17.22
C ARG A 186 -18.87 23.19 -16.85
N ASN A 187 -19.81 22.76 -15.99
CA ASN A 187 -20.91 23.61 -15.54
C ASN A 187 -20.39 24.79 -14.70
N ILE A 188 -19.46 24.56 -13.77
CA ILE A 188 -18.83 25.61 -12.97
C ILE A 188 -18.13 26.65 -13.88
N ARG A 189 -17.36 26.19 -14.87
CA ARG A 189 -16.69 27.09 -15.84
C ARG A 189 -17.68 27.85 -16.72
N GLY A 190 -18.78 27.21 -17.10
CA GLY A 190 -19.87 27.86 -17.85
C GLY A 190 -20.46 29.03 -17.08
N VAL A 191 -20.89 28.80 -15.83
CA VAL A 191 -21.46 29.83 -14.94
C VAL A 191 -20.44 30.93 -14.64
N ALA A 192 -19.20 30.57 -14.37
CA ALA A 192 -18.13 31.55 -14.10
C ALA A 192 -17.91 32.50 -15.30
N THR A 193 -17.91 31.94 -16.52
CA THR A 193 -17.75 32.73 -17.75
C THR A 193 -18.97 33.59 -18.03
N GLU A 194 -20.18 33.05 -17.88
CA GLU A 194 -21.43 33.76 -18.18
C GLU A 194 -21.65 34.94 -17.23
N LYS A 195 -21.30 34.79 -15.97
CA LYS A 195 -21.53 35.78 -14.91
C LYS A 195 -20.29 36.64 -14.58
N ASP A 196 -19.16 36.38 -15.20
CA ASP A 196 -17.88 37.04 -14.92
C ASP A 196 -17.49 36.97 -13.39
N ILE A 197 -17.65 35.79 -12.79
CA ILE A 197 -17.35 35.52 -11.40
C ILE A 197 -16.25 34.48 -11.25
N SER A 198 -15.69 34.36 -10.04
CA SER A 198 -14.68 33.32 -9.77
C SER A 198 -15.27 31.90 -9.83
N LEU A 199 -14.43 30.89 -10.14
CA LEU A 199 -14.85 29.48 -10.14
C LEU A 199 -15.44 29.06 -8.80
N ALA A 200 -14.93 29.59 -7.67
CA ALA A 200 -15.46 29.30 -6.36
C ALA A 200 -16.87 29.86 -6.15
N GLN A 201 -17.13 31.09 -6.61
CA GLN A 201 -18.47 31.67 -6.57
C GLN A 201 -19.45 30.93 -7.49
N ALA A 202 -19.00 30.55 -8.70
CA ALA A 202 -19.81 29.77 -9.61
C ALA A 202 -20.15 28.38 -9.05
N ALA A 203 -19.21 27.74 -8.34
CA ALA A 203 -19.47 26.48 -7.65
C ALA A 203 -20.53 26.61 -6.55
N VAL A 204 -20.49 27.68 -5.75
CA VAL A 204 -21.49 27.96 -4.71
C VAL A 204 -22.88 28.22 -5.30
N GLU A 205 -22.96 28.85 -6.48
CA GLU A 205 -24.26 29.11 -7.13
C GLU A 205 -24.90 27.85 -7.74
N LEU A 206 -24.12 26.79 -7.95
CA LEU A 206 -24.59 25.50 -8.46
C LEU A 206 -24.98 24.50 -7.37
N LEU A 207 -24.64 24.79 -6.09
CA LEU A 207 -24.99 23.99 -4.91
C LEU A 207 -26.33 24.45 -4.32
#